data_fc1f6c18e2593b12a116d0b7311f910c
#
_entry.id   fc1f6c18e2593b12a116d0b7311f910c
#
_cell.length_a   1.000
_cell.length_b   1.000
_cell.length_c   1.000
_cell.angle_alpha   90.00
_cell.angle_beta   90.00
_cell.angle_gamma   90.00
#
_symmetry.space_group_name_H-M   'P 1'
#
loop_
_entity.id
_entity.type
_entity.pdbx_description
1 polymer ?
#
loop_
_entity_poly.entity_id
_entity_poly.type
_entity_poly.pdbx_seq_one_letter_code
_entity_poly.pdbx_strand_id
1 'polypeptide(L)'
;ISACDTVVFFKKANAVHMGDHFFNGFYPFVDVESGGNVVRMAENIQALLSVVDDETKIIPGHGPLATKADLKAFHEMLVGTTAEVKAMKEQGMNLGQIQLKGLDKRWDSWADGFLPTRVWIGIVYASL
;
A
#
# COMPACT_ATOMS: atom_id res chain seq x y z
N ILE A 1 -1.72 -5.51 7.38
CA ILE A 1 -2.03 -6.70 6.57
C ILE A 1 -1.13 -7.85 6.94
N SER A 2 -1.67 -9.05 6.94
CA SER A 2 -0.95 -10.30 7.18
C SER A 2 -1.19 -11.27 6.01
N ALA A 3 -0.62 -12.49 6.07
CA ALA A 3 -0.79 -13.48 5.01
C ALA A 3 -2.24 -14.01 4.89
N CYS A 4 -3.10 -13.75 5.87
CA CYS A 4 -4.44 -14.33 5.97
C CYS A 4 -5.59 -13.35 5.65
N ASP A 5 -5.29 -12.13 5.24
CA ASP A 5 -6.32 -11.13 4.95
C ASP A 5 -7.12 -11.48 3.69
N THR A 6 -8.41 -11.14 3.70
CA THR A 6 -9.38 -11.54 2.68
C THR A 6 -10.06 -10.32 2.06
N VAL A 7 -10.39 -10.42 0.78
CA VAL A 7 -11.19 -9.44 0.04
C VAL A 7 -12.56 -10.03 -0.24
N VAL A 8 -13.64 -9.29 0.05
CA VAL A 8 -15.02 -9.74 -0.15
C VAL A 8 -15.67 -8.96 -1.28
N PHE A 9 -16.15 -9.66 -2.30
CA PHE A 9 -16.78 -9.06 -3.47
C PHE A 9 -18.30 -9.22 -3.42
N PHE A 10 -19.02 -8.10 -3.47
CA PHE A 10 -20.49 -8.05 -3.51
C PHE A 10 -20.92 -7.79 -4.95
N LYS A 11 -21.16 -8.84 -5.71
CA LYS A 11 -21.40 -8.76 -7.17
C LYS A 11 -22.59 -7.91 -7.55
N LYS A 12 -23.74 -8.09 -6.87
CA LYS A 12 -24.97 -7.35 -7.18
C LYS A 12 -24.86 -5.85 -6.91
N ALA A 13 -24.13 -5.48 -5.87
CA ALA A 13 -23.93 -4.10 -5.51
C ALA A 13 -22.76 -3.46 -6.27
N ASN A 14 -22.00 -4.22 -7.04
CA ASN A 14 -20.73 -3.81 -7.64
C ASN A 14 -19.84 -3.12 -6.61
N ALA A 15 -19.60 -3.81 -5.51
CA ALA A 15 -18.80 -3.31 -4.41
C ALA A 15 -17.81 -4.37 -3.94
N VAL A 16 -16.65 -3.92 -3.45
CA VAL A 16 -15.64 -4.79 -2.87
C VAL A 16 -15.18 -4.23 -1.54
N HIS A 17 -15.18 -5.07 -0.50
CA HIS A 17 -14.61 -4.73 0.80
C HIS A 17 -13.21 -5.31 0.86
N MET A 18 -12.22 -4.45 1.02
CA MET A 18 -10.82 -4.83 0.95
C MET A 18 -10.15 -5.04 2.31
N GLY A 19 -10.82 -4.65 3.39
CA GLY A 19 -10.19 -4.71 4.70
C GLY A 19 -8.84 -4.00 4.70
N ASP A 20 -7.87 -4.54 5.39
CA ASP A 20 -6.54 -3.95 5.51
C ASP A 20 -5.64 -4.14 4.28
N HIS A 21 -6.17 -4.63 3.16
CA HIS A 21 -5.49 -4.57 1.87
C HIS A 21 -5.48 -3.16 1.28
N PHE A 22 -6.30 -2.25 1.81
CA PHE A 22 -6.42 -0.91 1.26
C PHE A 22 -6.62 0.13 2.37
N PHE A 23 -5.71 1.09 2.40
CA PHE A 23 -5.78 2.28 3.25
C PHE A 23 -5.90 3.48 2.31
N ASN A 24 -7.10 4.05 2.20
CA ASN A 24 -7.35 5.10 1.21
C ASN A 24 -6.74 6.44 1.64
N GLY A 25 -5.62 6.78 1.05
CA GLY A 25 -4.96 8.08 1.23
C GLY A 25 -3.79 8.08 2.20
N PHE A 26 -3.43 6.95 2.82
CA PHE A 26 -2.29 6.90 3.75
C PHE A 26 -1.55 5.56 3.70
N TYR A 27 -0.32 5.58 4.21
CA TYR A 27 0.50 4.37 4.26
C TYR A 27 -0.18 3.29 5.10
N PRO A 28 -0.24 2.06 4.57
CA PRO A 28 -0.86 0.96 5.30
C PRO A 28 0.08 0.38 6.34
N PHE A 29 -0.49 -0.19 7.39
CA PHE A 29 0.25 -1.08 8.27
C PHE A 29 0.33 -2.46 7.63
N VAL A 30 1.55 -2.97 7.45
CA VAL A 30 1.81 -4.31 6.91
C VAL A 30 2.60 -5.07 7.95
N ASP A 31 2.01 -6.15 8.46
CA ASP A 31 2.64 -6.99 9.49
C ASP A 31 3.58 -8.00 8.83
N VAL A 32 4.82 -7.58 8.63
CA VAL A 32 5.85 -8.39 7.98
C VAL A 32 6.17 -9.63 8.80
N GLU A 33 6.16 -9.53 10.13
CA GLU A 33 6.43 -10.66 11.02
C GLU A 33 5.39 -11.78 10.89
N SER A 34 4.13 -11.40 10.57
CA SER A 34 3.03 -12.36 10.36
C SER A 34 2.88 -12.78 8.89
N GLY A 35 3.89 -12.56 8.07
CA GLY A 35 3.90 -12.95 6.67
C GLY A 35 3.39 -11.90 5.69
N GLY A 36 3.06 -10.69 6.16
CA GLY A 36 2.71 -9.57 5.28
C GLY A 36 3.93 -9.09 4.49
N ASN A 37 3.69 -8.61 3.27
CA ASN A 37 4.76 -8.16 2.39
C ASN A 37 4.22 -7.10 1.42
N VAL A 38 4.91 -5.96 1.34
CA VAL A 38 4.48 -4.84 0.50
C VAL A 38 4.47 -5.19 -0.99
N VAL A 39 5.45 -5.95 -1.44
CA VAL A 39 5.53 -6.37 -2.85
C VAL A 39 4.33 -7.26 -3.21
N ARG A 40 4.03 -8.23 -2.35
CA ARG A 40 2.88 -9.11 -2.54
C ARG A 40 1.55 -8.34 -2.45
N MET A 41 1.46 -7.37 -1.55
CA MET A 41 0.31 -6.49 -1.44
C MET A 41 0.07 -5.74 -2.76
N ALA A 42 1.12 -5.16 -3.36
CA ALA A 42 1.03 -4.47 -4.64
C ALA A 42 0.56 -5.40 -5.76
N GLU A 43 1.05 -6.64 -5.79
CA GLU A 43 0.60 -7.65 -6.77
C GLU A 43 -0.89 -7.98 -6.61
N ASN A 44 -1.37 -8.12 -5.38
CA ASN A 44 -2.77 -8.40 -5.10
C ASN A 44 -3.67 -7.22 -5.52
N ILE A 45 -3.22 -5.99 -5.28
CA ILE A 45 -3.94 -4.79 -5.73
C ILE A 45 -3.99 -4.72 -7.26
N GLN A 46 -2.88 -5.05 -7.93
CA GLN A 46 -2.82 -5.08 -9.38
C GLN A 46 -3.83 -6.09 -9.96
N ALA A 47 -3.91 -7.27 -9.37
CA ALA A 47 -4.88 -8.29 -9.78
C ALA A 47 -6.32 -7.80 -9.62
N LEU A 48 -6.61 -7.12 -8.50
CA LEU A 48 -7.95 -6.58 -8.24
C LEU A 48 -8.31 -5.45 -9.21
N LEU A 49 -7.35 -4.60 -9.58
CA LEU A 49 -7.56 -3.52 -10.55
C LEU A 49 -8.04 -4.06 -11.91
N SER A 50 -7.69 -5.29 -12.26
CA SER A 50 -8.12 -5.91 -13.52
C SER A 50 -9.57 -6.40 -13.51
N VAL A 51 -10.19 -6.53 -12.33
CA VAL A 51 -11.56 -7.05 -12.20
C VAL A 51 -12.59 -6.01 -11.76
N VAL A 52 -12.17 -4.84 -11.30
CA VAL A 52 -13.07 -3.75 -10.92
C VAL A 52 -13.21 -2.75 -12.06
N ASP A 53 -14.32 -2.03 -12.09
CA ASP A 53 -14.57 -0.96 -13.06
C ASP A 53 -14.69 0.41 -12.37
N ASP A 54 -14.89 1.48 -13.16
CA ASP A 54 -14.96 2.84 -12.65
C ASP A 54 -16.18 3.09 -11.74
N GLU A 55 -17.18 2.23 -11.81
CA GLU A 55 -18.40 2.33 -10.98
C GLU A 55 -18.32 1.45 -9.74
N THR A 56 -17.32 0.59 -9.62
CA THR A 56 -17.14 -0.26 -8.44
C THR A 56 -16.90 0.59 -7.21
N LYS A 57 -17.70 0.35 -6.17
CA LYS A 57 -17.48 0.98 -4.86
C LYS A 57 -16.47 0.14 -4.09
N ILE A 58 -15.39 0.78 -3.69
CA ILE A 58 -14.30 0.10 -2.99
C ILE A 58 -14.29 0.56 -1.54
N ILE A 59 -14.48 -0.40 -0.64
CA ILE A 59 -14.56 -0.13 0.80
C ILE A 59 -13.20 -0.48 1.41
N PRO A 60 -12.39 0.53 1.77
CA PRO A 60 -11.11 0.28 2.41
C PRO A 60 -11.29 -0.14 3.87
N GLY A 61 -10.26 -0.74 4.46
CA GLY A 61 -10.22 -0.97 5.89
C GLY A 61 -10.13 0.34 6.67
N HIS A 62 -9.46 1.33 6.10
CA HIS A 62 -9.28 2.66 6.68
C HIS A 62 -9.39 3.73 5.59
N GLY A 63 -10.00 4.86 5.92
CA GLY A 63 -10.20 5.97 5.02
C GLY A 63 -11.59 6.00 4.40
N PRO A 64 -11.89 7.01 3.57
CA PRO A 64 -13.20 7.16 2.96
C PRO A 64 -13.49 6.13 1.88
N LEU A 65 -14.77 5.98 1.53
CA LEU A 65 -15.20 5.15 0.40
C LEU A 65 -14.43 5.56 -0.86
N ALA A 66 -13.99 4.58 -1.61
CA ALA A 66 -13.05 4.78 -2.72
C ALA A 66 -13.61 4.31 -4.07
N THR A 67 -12.95 4.77 -5.12
CA THR A 67 -13.17 4.37 -6.50
C THR A 67 -11.97 3.59 -7.02
N LYS A 68 -12.07 3.08 -8.25
CA LYS A 68 -10.94 2.44 -8.93
C LYS A 68 -9.75 3.40 -9.05
N ALA A 69 -10.00 4.70 -9.30
CA ALA A 69 -8.93 5.70 -9.39
C ALA A 69 -8.16 5.82 -8.07
N ASP A 70 -8.85 5.80 -6.94
CA ASP A 70 -8.23 5.83 -5.61
C ASP A 70 -7.40 4.58 -5.36
N LEU A 71 -7.91 3.40 -5.76
CA LEU A 71 -7.17 2.15 -5.63
C LEU A 71 -5.92 2.14 -6.51
N LYS A 72 -6.01 2.71 -7.70
CA LYS A 72 -4.87 2.86 -8.61
C LYS A 72 -3.80 3.75 -7.99
N ALA A 73 -4.20 4.89 -7.38
CA ALA A 73 -3.26 5.79 -6.69
C ALA A 73 -2.54 5.07 -5.54
N PHE A 74 -3.26 4.27 -4.78
CA PHE A 74 -2.69 3.44 -3.71
C PHE A 74 -1.67 2.44 -4.27
N HIS A 75 -1.98 1.76 -5.37
CA HIS A 75 -1.07 0.85 -6.04
C HIS A 75 0.20 1.58 -6.50
N GLU A 76 0.05 2.75 -7.11
CA GLU A 76 1.19 3.57 -7.56
C GLU A 76 2.09 3.97 -6.39
N MET A 77 1.49 4.29 -5.23
CA MET A 77 2.25 4.59 -4.02
C MET A 77 3.04 3.36 -3.55
N LEU A 78 2.43 2.19 -3.51
CA LEU A 78 3.11 0.94 -3.11
C LEU A 78 4.30 0.65 -4.02
N VAL A 79 4.09 0.68 -5.32
CA VAL A 79 5.14 0.40 -6.31
C VAL A 79 6.22 1.49 -6.29
N GLY A 80 5.82 2.76 -6.27
CA GLY A 80 6.75 3.89 -6.31
C GLY A 80 7.65 3.97 -5.08
N THR A 81 7.08 3.85 -3.89
CA THR A 81 7.88 3.88 -2.65
C THR A 81 8.78 2.65 -2.52
N THR A 82 8.30 1.49 -2.95
CA THR A 82 9.11 0.27 -2.98
C THR A 82 10.31 0.43 -3.90
N ALA A 83 10.11 0.98 -5.10
CA ALA A 83 11.19 1.22 -6.05
C ALA A 83 12.25 2.19 -5.49
N GLU A 84 11.83 3.25 -4.81
CA GLU A 84 12.75 4.21 -4.19
C GLU A 84 13.60 3.57 -3.09
N VAL A 85 12.97 2.81 -2.18
CA VAL A 85 13.68 2.12 -1.10
C VAL A 85 14.63 1.07 -1.67
N LYS A 86 14.17 0.31 -2.66
CA LYS A 86 14.99 -0.72 -3.32
C LYS A 86 16.24 -0.12 -3.96
N ALA A 87 16.08 0.98 -4.69
CA ALA A 87 17.20 1.67 -5.34
C ALA A 87 18.24 2.14 -4.32
N MET A 88 17.81 2.73 -3.20
CA MET A 88 18.70 3.16 -2.14
C MET A 88 19.42 1.98 -1.47
N LYS A 89 18.72 0.89 -1.25
CA LYS A 89 19.29 -0.34 -0.69
C LYS A 89 20.37 -0.91 -1.62
N GLU A 90 20.11 -0.93 -2.93
CA GLU A 90 21.07 -1.38 -3.94
C GLU A 90 22.30 -0.49 -4.03
N GLN A 91 22.18 0.79 -3.65
CA GLN A 91 23.32 1.72 -3.55
C GLN A 91 24.17 1.51 -2.29
N GLY A 92 23.82 0.55 -1.45
CA GLY A 92 24.53 0.22 -0.24
C GLY A 92 24.07 0.99 1.01
N MET A 93 22.96 1.73 0.93
CA MET A 93 22.40 2.42 2.09
C MET A 93 21.74 1.44 3.06
N ASN A 94 21.98 1.61 4.35
CA ASN A 94 21.29 0.84 5.37
C ASN A 94 19.94 1.48 5.70
N LEU A 95 19.12 0.78 6.50
CA LEU A 95 17.77 1.26 6.86
C LEU A 95 17.79 2.66 7.48
N GLY A 96 18.67 2.90 8.41
CA GLY A 96 18.78 4.21 9.08
C GLY A 96 19.10 5.34 8.11
N GLN A 97 20.00 5.09 7.16
CA GLN A 97 20.37 6.07 6.12
C GLN A 97 19.19 6.37 5.19
N ILE A 98 18.44 5.35 4.80
CA ILE A 98 17.25 5.50 3.95
C ILE A 98 16.17 6.29 4.69
N GLN A 99 15.93 5.97 5.95
CA GLN A 99 14.95 6.69 6.79
C GLN A 99 15.32 8.17 6.94
N LEU A 100 16.59 8.48 7.07
CA LEU A 100 17.06 9.84 7.19
C LEU A 100 16.91 10.63 5.87
N LYS A 101 17.20 10.00 4.74
CA LYS A 101 17.04 10.61 3.42
C LYS A 101 15.55 10.82 3.07
N GLY A 102 14.70 9.88 3.46
CA GLY A 102 13.26 9.93 3.16
C GLY A 102 12.94 9.57 1.71
N LEU A 103 11.68 9.78 1.36
CA LEU A 103 11.12 9.50 0.03
C LEU A 103 10.84 10.79 -0.73
N ASP A 104 10.49 10.68 -2.01
CA ASP A 104 10.07 11.81 -2.82
C ASP A 104 8.90 12.54 -2.17
N LYS A 105 8.90 13.88 -2.28
CA LYS A 105 7.87 14.76 -1.67
C LYS A 105 6.46 14.45 -2.15
N ARG A 106 6.30 13.88 -3.33
CA ARG A 106 4.98 13.50 -3.87
C ARG A 106 4.24 12.50 -2.99
N TRP A 107 4.95 11.79 -2.10
CA TRP A 107 4.36 10.83 -1.18
C TRP A 107 4.06 11.41 0.21
N ASP A 108 4.38 12.68 0.47
CA ASP A 108 4.26 13.26 1.81
C ASP A 108 2.86 13.17 2.39
N SER A 109 1.82 13.38 1.58
CA SER A 109 0.43 13.31 2.04
C SER A 109 0.03 11.92 2.57
N TRP A 110 0.70 10.87 2.13
CA TRP A 110 0.42 9.51 2.60
C TRP A 110 0.87 9.27 4.05
N ALA A 111 1.71 10.13 4.58
CA ALA A 111 2.21 10.05 5.95
C ALA A 111 1.31 10.77 6.97
N ASP A 112 0.24 11.45 6.53
CA ASP A 112 -0.61 12.26 7.39
C ASP A 112 -1.62 11.45 8.20
N GLY A 113 -1.73 10.15 7.93
CA GLY A 113 -2.70 9.29 8.59
C GLY A 113 -2.09 8.38 9.64
N PHE A 114 -1.88 7.13 9.28
CA PHE A 114 -1.57 6.04 10.19
C PHE A 114 -0.10 5.96 10.58
N LEU A 115 0.81 6.07 9.60
CA LEU A 115 2.23 5.86 9.78
C LEU A 115 3.04 7.03 9.22
N PRO A 116 4.07 7.51 9.96
CA PRO A 116 5.02 8.44 9.39
C PRO A 116 5.90 7.76 8.34
N THR A 117 6.49 8.56 7.45
CA THR A 117 7.32 8.07 6.34
C THR A 117 8.44 7.13 6.80
N ARG A 118 9.13 7.44 7.89
CA ARG A 118 10.23 6.59 8.37
C ARG A 118 9.78 5.19 8.76
N VAL A 119 8.58 5.06 9.33
CA VAL A 119 8.01 3.75 9.70
C VAL A 119 7.63 2.97 8.44
N TRP A 120 7.03 3.66 7.47
CA TRP A 120 6.70 3.05 6.18
C TRP A 120 7.97 2.53 5.46
N ILE A 121 9.03 3.32 5.45
CA ILE A 121 10.32 2.90 4.89
C ILE A 121 10.80 1.60 5.55
N GLY A 122 10.68 1.49 6.87
CA GLY A 122 11.05 0.28 7.61
C GLY A 122 10.27 -0.95 7.15
N ILE A 123 8.97 -0.80 6.94
CA ILE A 123 8.09 -1.87 6.45
C ILE A 123 8.49 -2.30 5.02
N VAL A 124 8.70 -1.34 4.14
CA VAL A 124 9.13 -1.61 2.75
C VAL A 124 10.49 -2.30 2.74
N TYR A 125 11.45 -1.78 3.50
CA TYR A 125 12.78 -2.35 3.61
C TYR A 125 12.74 -3.82 4.06
N ALA A 126 11.93 -4.13 5.06
CA ALA A 126 11.77 -5.48 5.56
C ALA A 126 11.08 -6.42 4.55
N SER A 127 10.34 -5.87 3.58
CA SER A 127 9.64 -6.64 2.54
C SER A 127 10.54 -6.99 1.34
N LEU A 128 11.71 -6.41 1.28
CA LEU A 128 12.63 -6.59 0.14
C LEU A 128 13.59 -7.76 0.32
#